data_ac65a47f445ed2cf00eea53987beb35c
#
_entry.id   ac65a47f445ed2cf00eea53987beb35c
#
_cell.length_a   1.000
_cell.length_b   1.000
_cell.length_c   1.000
_cell.angle_alpha   90.00
_cell.angle_beta   90.00
_cell.angle_gamma   90.00
#
_symmetry.space_group_name_H-M   'P 1'
#
loop_
_entity.id
_entity.type
_entity.pdbx_description
1 polymer ?
#
loop_
_entity_poly.entity_id
_entity_poly.type
_entity_poly.pdbx_seq_one_letter_code
_entity_poly.pdbx_strand_id
1 'polypeptide(L)'
;NQGKITMTKRLAVLHTSFVFINVEKVFTELYKELIPDVEIVDFVDSHILADLRKVGTINKTHIQRMTNMALAAQASGADIIFSACSSLGPSIDFARQMVDTPIIKIDDPMTQKAVELGKHIGVMATVPTTLPPTIDLLHYWAGKQEKTVSTQQVLCEGAFESLMSGDRAKHDAIVEEKARALAQQVDIIVLAQASMSRLAPDLTIKT
;
A
#
# COMPACT_ATOMS: atom_id res chain seq x y z
N ASN A 1 -39.84 18.62 13.73
CA ASN A 1 -38.96 17.72 12.95
C ASN A 1 -37.53 18.29 12.96
N GLN A 2 -36.77 17.94 14.00
CA GLN A 2 -35.34 18.15 13.96
C GLN A 2 -34.76 17.04 13.05
N GLY A 3 -34.45 17.40 11.82
CA GLY A 3 -33.75 16.51 10.89
C GLY A 3 -32.43 16.09 11.54
N LYS A 4 -32.27 14.80 11.77
CA LYS A 4 -30.99 14.19 12.19
C LYS A 4 -29.99 14.54 11.10
N ILE A 5 -29.09 15.50 11.34
CA ILE A 5 -27.93 15.73 10.48
C ILE A 5 -27.05 14.49 10.68
N THR A 6 -27.22 13.50 9.80
CA THR A 6 -26.26 12.41 9.69
C THR A 6 -24.99 13.01 9.10
N MET A 7 -23.99 13.25 9.93
CA MET A 7 -22.67 13.67 9.43
C MET A 7 -22.14 12.56 8.54
N THR A 8 -21.88 12.86 7.27
CA THR A 8 -21.25 11.95 6.33
C THR A 8 -19.85 11.62 6.87
N LYS A 9 -19.53 10.32 6.96
CA LYS A 9 -18.18 9.89 7.35
C LYS A 9 -17.18 10.29 6.28
N ARG A 10 -15.96 10.67 6.70
CA ARG A 10 -14.90 11.14 5.81
C ARG A 10 -13.66 10.28 5.92
N LEU A 11 -13.21 9.76 4.77
CA LEU A 11 -11.94 9.07 4.61
C LEU A 11 -10.95 9.99 3.90
N ALA A 12 -9.86 10.35 4.57
CA ALA A 12 -8.74 11.03 3.92
C ALA A 12 -7.74 10.01 3.38
N VAL A 13 -7.36 10.15 2.11
CA VAL A 13 -6.40 9.25 1.46
C VAL A 13 -5.10 9.99 1.17
N LEU A 14 -3.99 9.46 1.69
CA LEU A 14 -2.66 10.03 1.47
C LEU A 14 -2.00 9.34 0.27
N HIS A 15 -1.84 10.06 -0.82
CA HIS A 15 -1.20 9.62 -2.05
C HIS A 15 0.21 10.18 -2.18
N THR A 16 1.13 9.37 -2.65
CA THR A 16 2.55 9.73 -2.87
C THR A 16 2.90 9.91 -4.34
N SER A 17 1.90 9.78 -5.20
CA SER A 17 1.94 10.03 -6.64
C SER A 17 0.52 10.13 -7.18
N PHE A 18 0.36 10.52 -8.43
CA PHE A 18 -0.94 10.55 -9.11
C PHE A 18 -1.37 9.18 -9.70
N VAL A 19 -0.60 8.11 -9.50
CA VAL A 19 -0.87 6.82 -10.16
C VAL A 19 -2.28 6.31 -9.87
N PHE A 20 -2.70 6.28 -8.60
CA PHE A 20 -4.02 5.78 -8.21
C PHE A 20 -5.17 6.77 -8.39
N ILE A 21 -4.88 7.99 -8.78
CA ILE A 21 -5.88 9.00 -9.12
C ILE A 21 -6.11 9.03 -10.64
N ASN A 22 -5.02 9.02 -11.42
CA ASN A 22 -5.08 9.27 -12.87
C ASN A 22 -4.90 8.01 -13.72
N VAL A 23 -4.13 7.02 -13.27
CA VAL A 23 -3.74 5.84 -14.08
C VAL A 23 -4.48 4.59 -13.62
N GLU A 24 -4.38 4.25 -12.34
CA GLU A 24 -4.99 3.06 -11.74
C GLU A 24 -6.20 3.46 -10.90
N LYS A 25 -7.41 3.17 -11.39
CA LYS A 25 -8.67 3.56 -10.73
C LYS A 25 -9.16 2.55 -9.69
N VAL A 26 -8.35 1.56 -9.32
CA VAL A 26 -8.74 0.48 -8.41
C VAL A 26 -9.33 1.01 -7.09
N PHE A 27 -8.75 2.05 -6.50
CA PHE A 27 -9.29 2.62 -5.27
C PHE A 27 -10.63 3.30 -5.48
N THR A 28 -10.76 4.10 -6.55
CA THR A 28 -12.01 4.78 -6.87
C THR A 28 -13.16 3.80 -7.10
N GLU A 29 -12.89 2.67 -7.74
CA GLU A 29 -13.86 1.60 -7.97
C GLU A 29 -14.24 0.91 -6.66
N LEU A 30 -13.25 0.54 -5.84
CA LEU A 30 -13.49 -0.06 -4.53
C LEU A 30 -14.24 0.86 -3.57
N TYR A 31 -13.95 2.17 -3.55
CA TYR A 31 -14.69 3.10 -2.69
C TYR A 31 -16.16 3.19 -3.10
N LYS A 32 -16.46 3.22 -4.40
CA LYS A 32 -17.85 3.23 -4.89
C LYS A 32 -18.61 1.96 -4.55
N GLU A 33 -17.92 0.83 -4.57
CA GLU A 33 -18.52 -0.47 -4.29
C GLU A 33 -18.72 -0.70 -2.78
N LEU A 34 -17.69 -0.44 -1.97
CA LEU A 34 -17.63 -0.88 -0.58
C LEU A 34 -18.09 0.20 0.41
N ILE A 35 -17.90 1.48 0.09
CA ILE A 35 -18.17 2.61 1.00
C ILE A 35 -18.82 3.80 0.26
N PRO A 36 -19.91 3.58 -0.49
CA PRO A 36 -20.51 4.62 -1.36
C PRO A 36 -20.98 5.87 -0.62
N ASP A 37 -21.29 5.74 0.67
CA ASP A 37 -21.81 6.84 1.52
C ASP A 37 -20.69 7.59 2.28
N VAL A 38 -19.41 7.25 2.03
CA VAL A 38 -18.25 7.89 2.65
C VAL A 38 -17.68 8.96 1.74
N GLU A 39 -17.47 10.16 2.27
CA GLU A 39 -16.77 11.22 1.55
C GLU A 39 -15.26 10.90 1.47
N ILE A 40 -14.72 10.85 0.26
CA ILE A 40 -13.29 10.62 0.02
C ILE A 40 -12.60 11.96 -0.24
N VAL A 41 -11.53 12.23 0.51
CA VAL A 41 -10.71 13.45 0.35
C VAL A 41 -9.26 13.04 0.10
N ASP A 42 -8.74 13.38 -1.09
CA ASP A 42 -7.39 13.02 -1.50
C ASP A 42 -6.37 14.09 -1.10
N PHE A 43 -5.32 13.67 -0.41
CA PHE A 43 -4.13 14.45 -0.12
C PHE A 43 -2.97 13.89 -0.94
N VAL A 44 -2.31 14.73 -1.75
CA VAL A 44 -1.32 14.25 -2.72
C VAL A 44 0.00 14.98 -2.54
N ASP A 45 1.07 14.24 -2.28
CA ASP A 45 2.43 14.70 -2.53
C ASP A 45 2.99 13.96 -3.75
N SER A 46 2.89 14.59 -4.92
CA SER A 46 3.19 13.95 -6.21
C SER A 46 4.67 13.63 -6.43
N HIS A 47 5.57 14.13 -5.58
CA HIS A 47 7.02 13.99 -5.75
C HIS A 47 7.71 13.15 -4.67
N ILE A 48 7.07 12.92 -3.52
CA ILE A 48 7.72 12.26 -2.37
C ILE A 48 8.23 10.85 -2.70
N LEU A 49 7.49 10.08 -3.51
CA LEU A 49 7.93 8.75 -3.94
C LEU A 49 9.14 8.82 -4.89
N ALA A 50 9.15 9.79 -5.79
CA ALA A 50 10.28 10.00 -6.69
C ALA A 50 11.55 10.41 -5.91
N ASP A 51 11.41 11.29 -4.93
CA ASP A 51 12.50 11.68 -4.04
C ASP A 51 13.03 10.49 -3.24
N LEU A 52 12.14 9.67 -2.67
CA LEU A 52 12.53 8.45 -1.96
C LEU A 52 13.28 7.47 -2.87
N ARG A 53 12.82 7.24 -4.09
CA ARG A 53 13.50 6.36 -5.06
C ARG A 53 14.88 6.86 -5.41
N LYS A 54 15.08 8.18 -5.51
CA LYS A 54 16.38 8.79 -5.78
C LYS A 54 17.37 8.63 -4.62
N VAL A 55 16.89 8.75 -3.39
CA VAL A 55 17.70 8.66 -2.16
C VAL A 55 17.88 7.21 -1.72
N GLY A 56 16.92 6.34 -1.99
CA GLY A 56 16.92 4.90 -1.64
C GLY A 56 16.52 4.58 -0.21
N THR A 57 16.39 5.57 0.68
CA THR A 57 16.02 5.36 2.09
C THR A 57 15.17 6.51 2.63
N ILE A 58 14.30 6.20 3.59
CA ILE A 58 13.48 7.21 4.27
C ILE A 58 14.39 8.08 5.15
N ASN A 59 14.16 9.39 5.10
CA ASN A 59 14.86 10.38 5.91
C ASN A 59 13.86 11.34 6.59
N LYS A 60 14.39 12.28 7.41
CA LYS A 60 13.58 13.24 8.16
C LYS A 60 12.62 14.06 7.28
N THR A 61 13.02 14.39 6.06
CA THR A 61 12.17 15.16 5.12
C THR A 61 10.96 14.35 4.67
N HIS A 62 11.14 13.05 4.38
CA HIS A 62 10.02 12.17 4.04
C HIS A 62 9.05 12.01 5.20
N ILE A 63 9.57 11.83 6.43
CA ILE A 63 8.76 11.75 7.65
C ILE A 63 7.96 13.05 7.85
N GLN A 64 8.61 14.21 7.75
CA GLN A 64 7.95 15.50 7.89
C GLN A 64 6.83 15.70 6.86
N ARG A 65 7.08 15.38 5.58
CA ARG A 65 6.09 15.54 4.49
C ARG A 65 4.87 14.67 4.75
N MET A 66 5.06 13.37 5.08
CA MET A 66 3.95 12.48 5.41
C MET A 66 3.19 12.91 6.66
N THR A 67 3.89 13.39 7.69
CA THR A 67 3.28 13.93 8.91
C THR A 67 2.43 15.16 8.59
N ASN A 68 2.94 16.10 7.77
CA ASN A 68 2.18 17.27 7.36
C ASN A 68 0.91 16.93 6.59
N MET A 69 0.96 15.91 5.72
CA MET A 69 -0.24 15.41 5.04
C MET A 69 -1.25 14.82 6.04
N ALA A 70 -0.80 14.05 7.02
CA ALA A 70 -1.66 13.48 8.06
C ALA A 70 -2.30 14.58 8.93
N LEU A 71 -1.55 15.62 9.31
CA LEU A 71 -2.09 16.78 10.04
C LEU A 71 -3.13 17.54 9.22
N ALA A 72 -2.89 17.76 7.93
CA ALA A 72 -3.86 18.38 7.02
C ALA A 72 -5.11 17.53 6.86
N ALA A 73 -4.97 16.20 6.76
CA ALA A 73 -6.08 15.26 6.70
C ALA A 73 -6.93 15.30 7.99
N GLN A 74 -6.31 15.29 9.16
CA GLN A 74 -7.01 15.47 10.43
C GLN A 74 -7.74 16.82 10.49
N ALA A 75 -7.07 17.90 10.11
CA ALA A 75 -7.66 19.25 10.11
C ALA A 75 -8.84 19.38 9.13
N SER A 76 -8.93 18.54 8.10
CA SER A 76 -10.07 18.48 7.19
C SER A 76 -11.30 17.82 7.82
N GLY A 77 -11.21 17.27 9.03
CA GLY A 77 -12.28 16.57 9.72
C GLY A 77 -12.43 15.12 9.27
N ALA A 78 -11.34 14.47 8.84
CA ALA A 78 -11.36 13.06 8.51
C ALA A 78 -11.64 12.19 9.75
N ASP A 79 -12.52 11.21 9.62
CA ASP A 79 -12.76 10.19 10.65
C ASP A 79 -11.66 9.13 10.65
N ILE A 80 -11.10 8.84 9.46
CA ILE A 80 -9.99 7.89 9.25
C ILE A 80 -9.06 8.45 8.18
N ILE A 81 -7.78 8.18 8.33
CA ILE A 81 -6.75 8.47 7.33
C ILE A 81 -6.26 7.14 6.75
N PHE A 82 -6.18 7.03 5.43
CA PHE A 82 -5.67 5.86 4.73
C PHE A 82 -4.38 6.23 3.96
N SER A 83 -3.28 5.57 4.29
CA SER A 83 -2.01 5.74 3.57
C SER A 83 -1.89 4.71 2.45
N ALA A 84 -1.90 5.19 1.21
CA ALA A 84 -1.94 4.37 0.00
C ALA A 84 -0.54 4.01 -0.55
N CYS A 85 0.51 4.07 0.29
CA CYS A 85 1.89 3.81 -0.16
C CYS A 85 2.71 3.01 0.86
N SER A 86 3.04 1.77 0.53
CA SER A 86 3.86 0.88 1.36
C SER A 86 5.30 1.39 1.53
N SER A 87 5.90 1.97 0.47
CA SER A 87 7.29 2.48 0.53
C SER A 87 7.49 3.56 1.60
N LEU A 88 6.44 4.32 1.94
CA LEU A 88 6.46 5.36 2.97
C LEU A 88 5.78 4.92 4.27
N GLY A 89 5.42 3.64 4.39
CA GLY A 89 4.81 3.06 5.59
C GLY A 89 5.52 3.39 6.90
N PRO A 90 6.86 3.30 7.01
CA PRO A 90 7.59 3.69 8.22
C PRO A 90 7.41 5.18 8.60
N SER A 91 7.22 6.08 7.63
CA SER A 91 6.92 7.50 7.93
C SER A 91 5.55 7.68 8.59
N ILE A 92 4.60 6.79 8.32
CA ILE A 92 3.27 6.79 8.93
C ILE A 92 3.33 6.45 10.41
N ASP A 93 4.25 5.58 10.83
CA ASP A 93 4.40 5.21 12.23
C ASP A 93 4.85 6.41 13.09
N PHE A 94 5.59 7.35 12.51
CA PHE A 94 5.86 8.65 13.12
C PHE A 94 4.64 9.59 13.07
N ALA A 95 3.95 9.66 11.94
CA ALA A 95 2.76 10.51 11.79
C ALA A 95 1.66 10.13 12.77
N ARG A 96 1.48 8.83 13.08
CA ARG A 96 0.53 8.33 14.09
C ARG A 96 0.74 8.91 15.49
N GLN A 97 1.95 9.36 15.81
CA GLN A 97 2.25 10.00 17.10
C GLN A 97 1.89 11.50 17.13
N MET A 98 1.57 12.08 15.99
CA MET A 98 1.32 13.51 15.81
C MET A 98 -0.15 13.84 15.52
N VAL A 99 -1.00 12.84 15.30
CA VAL A 99 -2.42 13.01 15.00
C VAL A 99 -3.27 12.07 15.88
N ASP A 100 -4.47 12.52 16.23
CA ASP A 100 -5.44 11.72 16.98
C ASP A 100 -6.30 10.87 16.05
N THR A 101 -6.47 11.30 14.78
CA THR A 101 -7.23 10.56 13.77
C THR A 101 -6.53 9.25 13.44
N PRO A 102 -7.24 8.09 13.50
CA PRO A 102 -6.64 6.80 13.19
C PRO A 102 -6.08 6.75 11.77
N ILE A 103 -4.85 6.23 11.61
CA ILE A 103 -4.23 6.01 10.30
C ILE A 103 -4.13 4.52 10.01
N ILE A 104 -4.63 4.08 8.85
CA ILE A 104 -4.50 2.72 8.32
C ILE A 104 -3.48 2.74 7.19
N LYS A 105 -2.50 1.85 7.21
CA LYS A 105 -1.58 1.61 6.08
C LYS A 105 -2.18 0.54 5.16
N ILE A 106 -2.02 0.72 3.86
CA ILE A 106 -2.54 -0.20 2.84
C ILE A 106 -2.06 -1.64 3.01
N ASP A 107 -0.86 -1.82 3.53
CA ASP A 107 -0.19 -3.12 3.67
C ASP A 107 -0.42 -3.81 5.03
N ASP A 108 -0.94 -3.10 6.05
CA ASP A 108 -1.23 -3.69 7.37
C ASP A 108 -2.14 -4.94 7.28
N PRO A 109 -3.32 -4.91 6.64
CA PRO A 109 -4.21 -6.08 6.58
C PRO A 109 -3.63 -7.23 5.76
N MET A 110 -2.95 -6.92 4.66
CA MET A 110 -2.34 -7.90 3.77
C MET A 110 -1.22 -8.66 4.48
N THR A 111 -0.31 -7.96 5.14
CA THR A 111 0.82 -8.58 5.84
C THR A 111 0.37 -9.38 7.06
N GLN A 112 -0.61 -8.87 7.80
CA GLN A 112 -1.24 -9.62 8.90
C GLN A 112 -1.81 -10.94 8.40
N LYS A 113 -2.56 -10.90 7.29
CA LYS A 113 -3.18 -12.10 6.70
C LYS A 113 -2.14 -13.07 6.15
N ALA A 114 -1.07 -12.58 5.52
CA ALA A 114 0.00 -13.43 5.02
C ALA A 114 0.68 -14.24 6.14
N VAL A 115 0.93 -13.61 7.30
CA VAL A 115 1.49 -14.29 8.49
C VAL A 115 0.51 -15.31 9.08
N GLU A 116 -0.80 -15.10 8.94
CA GLU A 116 -1.80 -16.09 9.35
C GLU A 116 -1.73 -17.36 8.50
N LEU A 117 -1.53 -17.20 7.18
CA LEU A 117 -1.71 -18.24 6.16
C LEU A 117 -0.42 -18.99 5.79
N GLY A 118 0.77 -18.38 5.95
CA GLY A 118 2.02 -18.99 5.50
C GLY A 118 3.18 -18.78 6.44
N LYS A 119 4.20 -19.64 6.30
CA LYS A 119 5.51 -19.54 7.01
C LYS A 119 6.62 -19.07 6.09
N HIS A 120 6.57 -19.49 4.82
CA HIS A 120 7.49 -19.04 3.78
C HIS A 120 6.73 -18.05 2.88
N ILE A 121 7.04 -16.76 3.03
CA ILE A 121 6.27 -15.68 2.39
C ILE A 121 7.10 -15.04 1.29
N GLY A 122 6.62 -15.11 0.05
CA GLY A 122 7.17 -14.38 -1.07
C GLY A 122 6.70 -12.93 -1.05
N VAL A 123 7.61 -11.97 -1.19
CA VAL A 123 7.29 -10.54 -1.26
C VAL A 123 7.68 -10.00 -2.61
N MET A 124 6.69 -9.62 -3.42
CA MET A 124 6.90 -9.07 -4.75
C MET A 124 6.65 -7.57 -4.78
N ALA A 125 7.53 -6.83 -5.45
CA ALA A 125 7.36 -5.41 -5.69
C ALA A 125 7.87 -5.01 -7.08
N THR A 126 7.35 -3.91 -7.63
CA THR A 126 7.85 -3.29 -8.86
C THR A 126 8.76 -2.09 -8.58
N VAL A 127 8.82 -1.64 -7.31
CA VAL A 127 9.67 -0.55 -6.81
C VAL A 127 10.51 -1.07 -5.66
N PRO A 128 11.87 -0.99 -5.73
CA PRO A 128 12.75 -1.60 -4.72
C PRO A 128 12.55 -1.03 -3.32
N THR A 129 12.19 0.25 -3.17
CA THR A 129 11.95 0.89 -1.88
C THR A 129 10.70 0.37 -1.13
N THR A 130 9.90 -0.49 -1.76
CA THR A 130 8.73 -1.13 -1.14
C THR A 130 9.11 -2.40 -0.37
N LEU A 131 10.13 -3.13 -0.83
CA LEU A 131 10.48 -4.45 -0.27
C LEU A 131 10.87 -4.39 1.22
N PRO A 132 11.83 -3.55 1.66
CA PRO A 132 12.24 -3.53 3.06
C PRO A 132 11.08 -3.23 4.03
N PRO A 133 10.28 -2.16 3.86
CA PRO A 133 9.20 -1.85 4.80
C PRO A 133 8.10 -2.93 4.83
N THR A 134 7.83 -3.61 3.71
CA THR A 134 6.86 -4.71 3.68
C THR A 134 7.39 -5.93 4.44
N ILE A 135 8.69 -6.25 4.30
CA ILE A 135 9.34 -7.34 5.04
C ILE A 135 9.35 -7.04 6.54
N ASP A 136 9.73 -5.83 6.93
CA ASP A 136 9.72 -5.41 8.34
C ASP A 136 8.32 -5.51 8.94
N LEU A 137 7.28 -5.15 8.17
CA LEU A 137 5.90 -5.26 8.61
C LEU A 137 5.44 -6.72 8.76
N LEU A 138 5.88 -7.63 7.88
CA LEU A 138 5.64 -9.08 8.04
C LEU A 138 6.28 -9.62 9.33
N HIS A 139 7.52 -9.25 9.62
CA HIS A 139 8.19 -9.65 10.86
C HIS A 139 7.52 -9.03 12.10
N TYR A 140 7.06 -7.79 12.02
CA TYR A 140 6.30 -7.16 13.09
C TYR A 140 5.02 -7.95 13.40
N TRP A 141 4.22 -8.31 12.38
CA TRP A 141 2.99 -9.07 12.58
C TRP A 141 3.28 -10.52 13.01
N ALA A 142 4.37 -11.13 12.52
CA ALA A 142 4.80 -12.44 13.00
C ALA A 142 5.11 -12.43 14.50
N GLY A 143 5.85 -11.43 14.98
CA GLY A 143 6.10 -11.24 16.41
C GLY A 143 4.82 -11.03 17.22
N LYS A 144 3.86 -10.24 16.69
CA LYS A 144 2.55 -10.03 17.34
C LYS A 144 1.69 -11.30 17.44
N GLN A 145 1.83 -12.22 16.50
CA GLN A 145 1.12 -13.50 16.45
C GLN A 145 1.93 -14.66 17.04
N GLU A 146 3.09 -14.37 17.65
CA GLU A 146 4.02 -15.38 18.19
C GLU A 146 4.42 -16.46 17.18
N LYS A 147 4.57 -16.04 15.88
CA LYS A 147 4.94 -16.90 14.77
C LYS A 147 6.35 -16.55 14.26
N THR A 148 6.99 -17.54 13.63
CA THR A 148 8.23 -17.35 12.88
C THR A 148 7.92 -17.49 11.40
N VAL A 149 8.34 -16.50 10.60
CA VAL A 149 8.22 -16.51 9.15
C VAL A 149 9.58 -16.31 8.51
N SER A 150 9.75 -16.87 7.32
CA SER A 150 10.84 -16.53 6.42
C SER A 150 10.28 -15.78 5.21
N THR A 151 11.07 -14.87 4.64
CA THR A 151 10.65 -14.04 3.51
C THR A 151 11.60 -14.23 2.33
N GLN A 152 11.05 -14.31 1.12
CA GLN A 152 11.79 -14.30 -0.13
C GLN A 152 11.33 -13.12 -0.97
N GLN A 153 12.25 -12.19 -1.25
CA GLN A 153 11.94 -10.97 -2.00
C GLN A 153 12.17 -11.15 -3.50
N VAL A 154 11.27 -10.59 -4.30
CA VAL A 154 11.36 -10.55 -5.77
C VAL A 154 11.05 -9.15 -6.27
N LEU A 155 12.01 -8.52 -6.93
CA LEU A 155 11.80 -7.28 -7.65
C LEU A 155 11.39 -7.59 -9.10
N CYS A 156 10.23 -7.08 -9.52
CA CYS A 156 9.75 -7.13 -10.89
C CYS A 156 10.35 -5.96 -11.69
N GLU A 157 11.63 -6.07 -12.03
CA GLU A 157 12.38 -5.03 -12.73
C GLU A 157 11.72 -4.65 -14.06
N GLY A 158 11.64 -3.34 -14.34
CA GLY A 158 11.01 -2.80 -15.55
C GLY A 158 9.48 -2.76 -15.54
N ALA A 159 8.80 -3.40 -14.58
CA ALA A 159 7.35 -3.39 -14.52
C ALA A 159 6.81 -2.00 -14.15
N PHE A 160 7.40 -1.31 -13.19
CA PHE A 160 6.97 0.04 -12.81
C PHE A 160 7.12 1.04 -13.97
N GLU A 161 8.24 1.01 -14.66
CA GLU A 161 8.54 1.87 -15.82
C GLU A 161 7.55 1.60 -16.97
N SER A 162 7.22 0.32 -17.21
CA SER A 162 6.22 -0.08 -18.21
C SER A 162 4.83 0.48 -17.85
N LEU A 163 4.42 0.37 -16.59
CA LEU A 163 3.14 0.94 -16.14
C LEU A 163 3.10 2.47 -16.31
N MET A 164 4.18 3.16 -15.93
CA MET A 164 4.27 4.62 -16.02
C MET A 164 4.29 5.13 -17.46
N SER A 165 4.78 4.33 -18.41
CA SER A 165 4.72 4.63 -19.86
C SER A 165 3.39 4.23 -20.51
N GLY A 166 2.45 3.64 -19.74
CA GLY A 166 1.14 3.19 -20.25
C GLY A 166 1.13 1.77 -20.80
N ASP A 167 2.27 1.06 -20.79
CA ASP A 167 2.38 -0.33 -21.24
C ASP A 167 2.00 -1.30 -20.09
N ARG A 168 0.70 -1.36 -19.83
CA ARG A 168 0.13 -2.22 -18.80
C ARG A 168 0.35 -3.71 -19.11
N ALA A 169 0.24 -4.11 -20.37
CA ALA A 169 0.41 -5.50 -20.77
C ALA A 169 1.82 -6.01 -20.44
N LYS A 170 2.83 -5.22 -20.68
CA LYS A 170 4.21 -5.56 -20.32
C LYS A 170 4.42 -5.59 -18.80
N HIS A 171 3.85 -4.65 -18.05
CA HIS A 171 3.86 -4.69 -16.58
C HIS A 171 3.30 -6.04 -16.10
N ASP A 172 2.12 -6.44 -16.57
CA ASP A 172 1.43 -7.64 -16.15
C ASP A 172 2.22 -8.91 -16.48
N ALA A 173 2.74 -9.01 -17.70
CA ALA A 173 3.56 -10.14 -18.12
C ALA A 173 4.79 -10.34 -17.24
N ILE A 174 5.49 -9.26 -16.88
CA ILE A 174 6.65 -9.33 -15.97
C ILE A 174 6.24 -9.83 -14.58
N VAL A 175 5.14 -9.29 -14.03
CA VAL A 175 4.66 -9.66 -12.69
C VAL A 175 4.20 -11.12 -12.68
N GLU A 176 3.45 -11.57 -13.67
CA GLU A 176 2.97 -12.96 -13.77
C GLU A 176 4.10 -13.96 -13.89
N GLU A 177 5.09 -13.70 -14.73
CA GLU A 177 6.26 -14.58 -14.88
C GLU A 177 6.95 -14.78 -13.54
N LYS A 178 7.26 -13.68 -12.82
CA LYS A 178 7.94 -13.72 -11.54
C LYS A 178 7.10 -14.39 -10.45
N ALA A 179 5.77 -14.14 -10.44
CA ALA A 179 4.86 -14.74 -9.48
C ALA A 179 4.79 -16.26 -9.66
N ARG A 180 4.67 -16.76 -10.89
CA ARG A 180 4.64 -18.20 -11.18
C ARG A 180 5.93 -18.91 -10.75
N ALA A 181 7.08 -18.28 -10.96
CA ALA A 181 8.38 -18.84 -10.50
C ALA A 181 8.47 -18.86 -8.98
N LEU A 182 8.03 -17.78 -8.30
CA LEU A 182 8.09 -17.67 -6.84
C LEU A 182 7.12 -18.63 -6.15
N ALA A 183 5.93 -18.86 -6.73
CA ALA A 183 4.90 -19.73 -6.17
C ALA A 183 5.35 -21.19 -5.96
N GLN A 184 6.41 -21.63 -6.66
CA GLN A 184 6.98 -22.96 -6.48
C GLN A 184 7.86 -23.07 -5.23
N GLN A 185 8.13 -21.96 -4.55
CA GLN A 185 9.16 -21.86 -3.50
C GLN A 185 8.60 -21.36 -2.16
N VAL A 186 7.36 -20.84 -2.15
CA VAL A 186 6.77 -20.19 -0.97
C VAL A 186 5.32 -20.65 -0.73
N ASP A 187 4.84 -20.49 0.51
CA ASP A 187 3.46 -20.86 0.88
C ASP A 187 2.45 -19.82 0.38
N ILE A 188 2.84 -18.55 0.36
CA ILE A 188 1.99 -17.43 -0.03
C ILE A 188 2.84 -16.30 -0.63
N ILE A 189 2.24 -15.56 -1.59
CA ILE A 189 2.85 -14.37 -2.18
C ILE A 189 2.11 -13.13 -1.73
N VAL A 190 2.86 -12.14 -1.27
CA VAL A 190 2.41 -10.78 -0.99
C VAL A 190 2.74 -9.90 -2.19
N LEU A 191 1.72 -9.31 -2.79
CA LEU A 191 1.86 -8.31 -3.85
C LEU A 191 1.96 -6.93 -3.20
N ALA A 192 3.18 -6.48 -2.93
CA ALA A 192 3.47 -5.33 -2.08
C ALA A 192 3.13 -3.96 -2.71
N GLN A 193 2.42 -3.93 -3.84
CA GLN A 193 1.94 -2.70 -4.48
C GLN A 193 0.56 -2.90 -5.09
N ALA A 194 -0.33 -1.92 -4.88
CA ALA A 194 -1.70 -1.96 -5.34
C ALA A 194 -1.84 -2.05 -6.88
N SER A 195 -0.84 -1.59 -7.64
CA SER A 195 -0.82 -1.76 -9.11
C SER A 195 -0.83 -3.22 -9.57
N MET A 196 -0.39 -4.14 -8.74
CA MET A 196 -0.40 -5.59 -9.01
C MET A 196 -1.70 -6.28 -8.56
N SER A 197 -2.53 -5.64 -7.73
CA SER A 197 -3.68 -6.29 -7.07
C SER A 197 -4.69 -6.88 -8.05
N ARG A 198 -4.88 -6.28 -9.22
CA ARG A 198 -5.79 -6.78 -10.26
C ARG A 198 -5.38 -8.13 -10.86
N LEU A 199 -4.11 -8.51 -10.70
CA LEU A 199 -3.59 -9.81 -11.16
C LEU A 199 -3.83 -10.94 -10.14
N ALA A 200 -4.17 -10.59 -8.90
CA ALA A 200 -4.33 -11.58 -7.83
C ALA A 200 -5.33 -12.72 -8.17
N PRO A 201 -6.50 -12.46 -8.81
CA PRO A 201 -7.41 -13.54 -9.19
C PRO A 201 -6.79 -14.55 -10.16
N ASP A 202 -5.98 -14.07 -11.13
CA ASP A 202 -5.36 -14.90 -12.16
C ASP A 202 -4.09 -15.62 -11.65
N LEU A 203 -3.49 -15.08 -10.58
CA LEU A 203 -2.33 -15.64 -9.89
C LEU A 203 -2.71 -16.64 -8.79
N THR A 204 -4.00 -16.87 -8.55
CA THR A 204 -4.44 -17.93 -7.63
C THR A 204 -4.03 -19.28 -8.20
N ILE A 205 -2.84 -19.73 -7.87
CA ILE A 205 -2.32 -21.04 -8.29
C ILE A 205 -2.99 -22.05 -7.39
N LYS A 206 -3.88 -22.86 -7.99
CA LYS A 206 -4.42 -24.03 -7.32
C LYS A 206 -3.25 -24.98 -7.06
N THR A 207 -2.88 -25.15 -5.82
CA THR A 207 -2.05 -26.25 -5.34
C THR A 207 -2.85 -27.53 -5.38
#